data_ddabf868dff6c92bb55d6b50ce151ae4
#
_entry.id   ddabf868dff6c92bb55d6b50ce151ae4
#
_cell.length_a   1.000
_cell.length_b   1.000
_cell.length_c   1.000
_cell.angle_alpha   90.00
_cell.angle_beta   90.00
_cell.angle_gamma   90.00
#
_symmetry.space_group_name_H-M   'P 1'
#
loop_
_entity.id
_entity.type
_entity.pdbx_description
1 polymer ?
#
loop_
_entity_poly.entity_id
_entity_poly.type
_entity_poly.pdbx_seq_one_letter_code
_entity_poly.pdbx_strand_id
1 'polypeptide(L)'
;MIPFPLLLLLFLVIPLLEIYLLIKAGSVIGALPTVALVVFTAVLGAFLLRLQGLSTLNRIRTSLMQGKVPAMEILEGAALLVAGGLLLTPGFFTDAIGFLLLIPPLRRYWLLKIIERVTITSVSRGRARGPRTFEGESWRDDDEDSRLR
;
A
#
# COMPACT_ATOMS: atom_id res chain seq x y z
N MET A 1 8.47 9.63 9.95
CA MET A 1 9.59 8.82 9.44
C MET A 1 9.86 7.74 10.47
N ILE A 2 9.87 6.46 10.07
CA ILE A 2 10.21 5.36 10.98
C ILE A 2 11.72 5.47 11.25
N PRO A 3 12.16 5.54 12.52
CA PRO A 3 13.58 5.65 12.83
C PRO A 3 14.31 4.37 12.39
N PHE A 4 15.48 4.55 11.79
CA PHE A 4 16.32 3.43 11.29
C PHE A 4 16.52 2.31 12.33
N PRO A 5 16.78 2.59 13.62
CA PRO A 5 16.95 1.54 14.61
C PRO A 5 15.69 0.69 14.83
N LEU A 6 14.49 1.27 14.67
CA LEU A 6 13.24 0.50 14.78
C LEU A 6 13.06 -0.45 13.60
N LEU A 7 13.43 -0.01 12.39
CA LEU A 7 13.38 -0.84 11.19
C LEU A 7 14.38 -2.01 11.29
N LEU A 8 15.59 -1.75 11.78
CA LEU A 8 16.61 -2.76 12.02
C LEU A 8 16.16 -3.76 13.08
N LEU A 9 15.57 -3.27 14.17
CA LEU A 9 15.04 -4.13 15.23
C LEU A 9 13.96 -5.07 14.69
N LEU A 10 13.01 -4.53 13.90
CA LEU A 10 11.92 -5.30 13.31
C LEU A 10 12.46 -6.38 12.35
N PHE A 11 13.44 -6.01 11.53
CA PHE A 11 14.09 -6.91 10.59
C PHE A 11 14.85 -8.07 11.29
N LEU A 12 15.33 -7.84 12.49
CA LEU A 12 15.99 -8.88 13.28
C LEU A 12 15.00 -9.72 14.09
N VAL A 13 14.02 -9.07 14.73
CA VAL A 13 13.09 -9.73 15.66
C VAL A 13 12.10 -10.63 14.91
N ILE A 14 11.61 -10.23 13.73
CA ILE A 14 10.63 -11.04 12.98
C ILE A 14 11.22 -12.41 12.61
N PRO A 15 12.38 -12.54 11.95
CA PRO A 15 12.95 -13.85 11.64
C PRO A 15 13.26 -14.70 12.87
N LEU A 16 13.73 -14.09 13.97
CA LEU A 16 13.99 -14.82 15.21
C LEU A 16 12.69 -15.38 15.81
N LEU A 17 11.61 -14.59 15.78
CA LEU A 17 10.28 -15.04 16.21
C LEU A 17 9.78 -16.21 15.36
N GLU A 18 9.95 -16.13 14.02
CA GLU A 18 9.56 -17.19 13.10
C GLU A 18 10.28 -18.50 13.40
N ILE A 19 11.62 -18.44 13.54
CA ILE A 19 12.43 -19.62 13.88
C ILE A 19 11.96 -20.19 15.22
N TYR A 20 11.73 -19.35 16.23
CA TYR A 20 11.22 -19.80 17.52
C TYR A 20 9.88 -20.51 17.40
N LEU A 21 8.92 -19.94 16.64
CA LEU A 21 7.61 -20.54 16.42
C LEU A 21 7.70 -21.87 15.67
N LEU A 22 8.55 -21.96 14.65
CA LEU A 22 8.80 -23.21 13.90
C LEU A 22 9.37 -24.32 14.80
N ILE A 23 10.37 -23.99 15.63
CA ILE A 23 10.95 -24.93 16.59
C ILE A 23 9.88 -25.39 17.58
N LYS A 24 9.09 -24.47 18.11
CA LYS A 24 8.04 -24.78 19.08
C LYS A 24 6.93 -25.63 18.46
N ALA A 25 6.49 -25.33 17.26
CA ALA A 25 5.52 -26.15 16.53
C ALA A 25 6.08 -27.54 16.26
N GLY A 26 7.34 -27.62 15.76
CA GLY A 26 8.03 -28.88 15.51
C GLY A 26 8.19 -29.76 16.75
N SER A 27 8.35 -29.16 17.94
CA SER A 27 8.44 -29.91 19.21
C SER A 27 7.08 -30.46 19.67
N VAL A 28 5.95 -29.86 19.25
CA VAL A 28 4.61 -30.28 19.67
C VAL A 28 3.98 -31.27 18.67
N ILE A 29 4.02 -30.96 17.37
CA ILE A 29 3.37 -31.76 16.33
C ILE A 29 4.33 -32.63 15.53
N GLY A 30 5.66 -32.46 15.75
CA GLY A 30 6.71 -33.12 15.02
C GLY A 30 7.23 -32.34 13.83
N ALA A 31 8.48 -32.60 13.45
CA ALA A 31 9.15 -31.86 12.38
C ALA A 31 8.48 -32.03 11.01
N LEU A 32 8.10 -33.29 10.65
CA LEU A 32 7.49 -33.58 9.35
C LEU A 32 6.14 -32.89 9.15
N PRO A 33 5.17 -32.95 10.10
CA PRO A 33 3.94 -32.19 10.00
C PRO A 33 4.16 -30.68 9.93
N THR A 34 5.15 -30.12 10.66
CA THR A 34 5.46 -28.70 10.60
C THR A 34 5.94 -28.29 9.21
N VAL A 35 6.86 -29.06 8.61
CA VAL A 35 7.32 -28.81 7.23
C VAL A 35 6.16 -28.93 6.23
N ALA A 36 5.32 -29.96 6.37
CA ALA A 36 4.16 -30.14 5.50
C ALA A 36 3.19 -28.95 5.59
N LEU A 37 2.97 -28.40 6.78
CA LEU A 37 2.13 -27.24 7.00
C LEU A 37 2.71 -25.99 6.34
N VAL A 38 4.01 -25.75 6.48
CA VAL A 38 4.70 -24.63 5.82
C VAL A 38 4.61 -24.75 4.30
N VAL A 39 4.84 -25.93 3.74
CA VAL A 39 4.70 -26.15 2.29
C VAL A 39 3.25 -25.95 1.84
N PHE A 40 2.29 -26.43 2.61
CA PHE A 40 0.87 -26.26 2.32
C PHE A 40 0.46 -24.78 2.31
N THR A 41 0.86 -23.99 3.32
CA THR A 41 0.55 -22.55 3.39
C THR A 41 1.20 -21.78 2.23
N ALA A 42 2.44 -22.10 1.87
CA ALA A 42 3.13 -21.49 0.74
C ALA A 42 2.41 -21.76 -0.60
N VAL A 43 2.02 -23.03 -0.85
CA VAL A 43 1.29 -23.41 -2.07
C VAL A 43 -0.09 -22.75 -2.12
N LEU A 44 -0.83 -22.80 -1.02
CA LEU A 44 -2.15 -22.17 -0.91
C LEU A 44 -2.06 -20.66 -1.11
N GLY A 45 -1.08 -20.01 -0.46
CA GLY A 45 -0.83 -18.57 -0.58
C GLY A 45 -0.48 -18.16 -2.01
N ALA A 46 0.42 -18.90 -2.67
CA ALA A 46 0.77 -18.66 -4.07
C ALA A 46 -0.43 -18.82 -5.01
N PHE A 47 -1.27 -19.83 -4.78
CA PHE A 47 -2.50 -20.06 -5.57
C PHE A 47 -3.49 -18.90 -5.41
N LEU A 48 -3.78 -18.50 -4.18
CA LEU A 48 -4.69 -17.38 -3.88
C LEU A 48 -4.15 -16.06 -4.44
N LEU A 49 -2.84 -15.83 -4.29
CA LEU A 49 -2.16 -14.64 -4.83
C LEU A 49 -2.30 -14.56 -6.36
N ARG A 50 -2.11 -15.68 -7.06
CA ARG A 50 -2.28 -15.76 -8.52
C ARG A 50 -3.70 -15.40 -8.95
N LEU A 51 -4.71 -15.97 -8.28
CA LEU A 51 -6.12 -15.69 -8.60
C LEU A 51 -6.45 -14.20 -8.40
N GLN A 52 -6.07 -13.65 -7.26
CA GLN A 52 -6.35 -12.26 -6.93
C GLN A 52 -5.53 -11.27 -7.74
N GLY A 53 -4.26 -11.60 -8.02
CA GLY A 53 -3.39 -10.79 -8.84
C GLY A 53 -3.93 -10.63 -10.26
N LEU A 54 -4.36 -11.74 -10.90
CA LEU A 54 -4.98 -11.70 -12.22
C LEU A 54 -6.29 -10.89 -12.23
N SER A 55 -7.14 -11.07 -11.21
CA SER A 55 -8.37 -10.28 -11.06
C SER A 55 -8.09 -8.78 -10.91
N THR A 56 -7.10 -8.41 -10.09
CA THR A 56 -6.70 -7.01 -9.89
C THR A 56 -6.11 -6.43 -11.17
N LEU A 57 -5.28 -7.17 -11.89
CA LEU A 57 -4.71 -6.75 -13.17
C LEU A 57 -5.79 -6.49 -14.22
N ASN A 58 -6.80 -7.37 -14.30
CA ASN A 58 -7.93 -7.17 -15.21
C ASN A 58 -8.74 -5.90 -14.85
N ARG A 59 -8.95 -5.63 -13.57
CA ARG A 59 -9.61 -4.38 -13.13
C ARG A 59 -8.80 -3.14 -13.50
N ILE A 60 -7.48 -3.17 -13.33
CA ILE A 60 -6.59 -2.08 -13.76
C ILE A 60 -6.76 -1.83 -15.26
N ARG A 61 -6.68 -2.88 -16.08
CA ARG A 61 -6.84 -2.75 -17.54
C ARG A 61 -8.20 -2.16 -17.93
N THR A 62 -9.28 -2.64 -17.32
CA THR A 62 -10.64 -2.16 -17.59
C THR A 62 -10.79 -0.69 -17.20
N SER A 63 -10.27 -0.26 -16.05
CA SER A 63 -10.29 1.14 -15.61
C SER A 63 -9.53 2.05 -16.60
N LEU A 64 -8.35 1.61 -17.07
CA LEU A 64 -7.57 2.35 -18.07
C LEU A 64 -8.29 2.46 -19.41
N MET A 65 -8.94 1.39 -19.88
CA MET A 65 -9.76 1.43 -21.11
C MET A 65 -10.93 2.42 -21.01
N GLN A 66 -11.44 2.66 -19.80
CA GLN A 66 -12.48 3.64 -19.52
C GLN A 66 -11.93 5.06 -19.29
N GLY A 67 -10.64 5.29 -19.47
CA GLY A 67 -9.99 6.58 -19.22
C GLY A 67 -9.93 6.98 -17.73
N LYS A 68 -10.15 6.04 -16.81
CA LYS A 68 -10.10 6.27 -15.36
C LYS A 68 -8.71 5.94 -14.81
N VAL A 69 -8.26 6.70 -13.82
CA VAL A 69 -7.01 6.41 -13.09
C VAL A 69 -7.27 5.34 -12.03
N PRO A 70 -6.71 4.11 -12.15
CA PRO A 70 -6.98 3.00 -11.25
C PRO A 70 -6.13 3.07 -9.97
N ALA A 71 -6.21 4.19 -9.23
CA ALA A 71 -5.35 4.42 -8.06
C ALA A 71 -5.56 3.36 -6.97
N MET A 72 -6.81 2.98 -6.70
CA MET A 72 -7.13 1.98 -5.67
C MET A 72 -6.69 0.58 -6.07
N GLU A 73 -6.88 0.22 -7.33
CA GLU A 73 -6.47 -1.08 -7.89
C GLU A 73 -4.94 -1.24 -7.88
N ILE A 74 -4.19 -0.15 -8.13
CA ILE A 74 -2.72 -0.15 -8.03
C ILE A 74 -2.28 -0.39 -6.59
N LEU A 75 -2.91 0.27 -5.61
CA LEU A 75 -2.62 0.05 -4.20
C LEU A 75 -2.99 -1.37 -3.75
N GLU A 76 -4.11 -1.91 -4.23
CA GLU A 76 -4.47 -3.31 -4.01
C GLU A 76 -3.42 -4.26 -4.59
N GLY A 77 -2.90 -3.96 -5.79
CA GLY A 77 -1.82 -4.72 -6.42
C GLY A 77 -0.53 -4.68 -5.61
N ALA A 78 -0.14 -3.51 -5.12
CA ALA A 78 1.03 -3.35 -4.25
C ALA A 78 0.88 -4.15 -2.94
N ALA A 79 -0.31 -4.12 -2.32
CA ALA A 79 -0.59 -4.91 -1.11
C ALA A 79 -0.53 -6.42 -1.38
N LEU A 80 -0.97 -6.88 -2.56
CA LEU A 80 -0.82 -8.28 -2.99
C LEU A 80 0.64 -8.68 -3.18
N LEU A 81 1.49 -7.80 -3.70
CA LEU A 81 2.93 -8.07 -3.81
C LEU A 81 3.58 -8.21 -2.44
N VAL A 82 3.21 -7.35 -1.48
CA VAL A 82 3.67 -7.47 -0.09
C VAL A 82 3.20 -8.79 0.53
N ALA A 83 1.91 -9.14 0.37
CA ALA A 83 1.37 -10.41 0.83
C ALA A 83 2.12 -11.61 0.24
N GLY A 84 2.43 -11.56 -1.06
CA GLY A 84 3.22 -12.58 -1.74
C GLY A 84 4.63 -12.71 -1.19
N GLY A 85 5.31 -11.60 -0.94
CA GLY A 85 6.63 -11.59 -0.31
C GLY A 85 6.63 -12.21 1.09
N LEU A 86 5.61 -11.92 1.89
CA LEU A 86 5.43 -12.51 3.23
C LEU A 86 5.19 -14.03 3.16
N LEU A 87 4.34 -14.50 2.26
CA LEU A 87 4.01 -15.91 2.10
C LEU A 87 5.13 -16.74 1.44
N LEU A 88 6.07 -16.10 0.73
CA LEU A 88 7.27 -16.74 0.20
C LEU A 88 8.34 -16.95 1.28
N THR A 89 8.31 -16.15 2.33
CA THR A 89 9.20 -16.32 3.48
C THR A 89 8.52 -17.30 4.45
N PRO A 90 9.00 -18.54 4.59
CA PRO A 90 8.33 -19.54 5.40
C PRO A 90 8.27 -19.14 6.86
N GLY A 91 7.08 -18.95 7.41
CA GLY A 91 6.89 -18.57 8.80
C GLY A 91 5.43 -18.54 9.22
N PHE A 92 5.15 -18.82 10.49
CA PHE A 92 3.76 -18.82 11.00
C PHE A 92 3.18 -17.41 11.12
N PHE A 93 3.97 -16.47 11.61
CA PHE A 93 3.51 -15.10 11.84
C PHE A 93 3.40 -14.32 10.52
N THR A 94 4.42 -14.42 9.65
CA THR A 94 4.41 -13.79 8.33
C THR A 94 3.33 -14.37 7.43
N ASP A 95 3.09 -15.69 7.47
CA ASP A 95 2.01 -16.33 6.73
C ASP A 95 0.65 -15.82 7.20
N ALA A 96 0.41 -15.69 8.50
CA ALA A 96 -0.84 -15.15 9.04
C ALA A 96 -1.10 -13.72 8.53
N ILE A 97 -0.08 -12.84 8.53
CA ILE A 97 -0.20 -11.48 7.99
C ILE A 97 -0.43 -11.51 6.47
N GLY A 98 0.30 -12.36 5.75
CA GLY A 98 0.12 -12.55 4.30
C GLY A 98 -1.30 -12.96 3.94
N PHE A 99 -1.86 -13.96 4.64
CA PHE A 99 -3.25 -14.37 4.44
C PHE A 99 -4.26 -13.28 4.79
N LEU A 100 -4.05 -12.50 5.85
CA LEU A 100 -4.91 -11.35 6.19
C LEU A 100 -4.94 -10.31 5.05
N LEU A 101 -3.79 -10.05 4.42
CA LEU A 101 -3.70 -9.14 3.27
C LEU A 101 -4.34 -9.73 2.00
N LEU A 102 -4.44 -11.05 1.89
CA LEU A 102 -5.15 -11.70 0.79
C LEU A 102 -6.69 -11.58 0.91
N ILE A 103 -7.25 -11.26 2.06
CA ILE A 103 -8.69 -11.08 2.23
C ILE A 103 -9.11 -9.72 1.63
N PRO A 104 -9.87 -9.66 0.51
CA PRO A 104 -10.15 -8.41 -0.19
C PRO A 104 -10.82 -7.33 0.66
N PRO A 105 -11.87 -7.61 1.47
CA PRO A 105 -12.51 -6.59 2.29
C PRO A 105 -11.57 -6.02 3.36
N LEU A 106 -10.73 -6.88 3.96
CA LEU A 106 -9.78 -6.47 4.98
C LEU A 106 -8.67 -5.59 4.39
N ARG A 107 -8.12 -5.99 3.23
CA ARG A 107 -7.13 -5.21 2.48
C ARG A 107 -7.67 -3.82 2.13
N ARG A 108 -8.88 -3.73 1.57
CA ARG A 108 -9.51 -2.44 1.24
C ARG A 108 -9.70 -1.55 2.47
N TYR A 109 -10.15 -2.11 3.56
CA TYR A 109 -10.30 -1.37 4.82
C TYR A 109 -8.96 -0.77 5.28
N TRP A 110 -7.88 -1.56 5.27
CA TRP A 110 -6.55 -1.09 5.65
C TRP A 110 -6.02 -0.02 4.69
N LEU A 111 -6.18 -0.21 3.38
CA LEU A 111 -5.75 0.76 2.37
C LEU A 111 -6.49 2.10 2.52
N LEU A 112 -7.82 2.09 2.69
CA LEU A 112 -8.60 3.30 2.92
C LEU A 112 -8.13 4.05 4.16
N LYS A 113 -7.90 3.34 5.26
CA LYS A 113 -7.41 3.94 6.51
C LYS A 113 -6.01 4.55 6.36
N ILE A 114 -5.15 3.96 5.53
CA ILE A 114 -3.82 4.51 5.23
C ILE A 114 -3.96 5.78 4.37
N ILE A 115 -4.81 5.76 3.34
CA ILE A 115 -5.06 6.91 2.45
C ILE A 115 -5.62 8.09 3.25
N GLU A 116 -6.61 7.87 4.11
CA GLU A 116 -7.16 8.93 4.98
C GLU A 116 -6.08 9.61 5.81
N ARG A 117 -5.20 8.84 6.44
CA ARG A 117 -4.09 9.39 7.23
C ARG A 117 -3.10 10.20 6.40
N VAL A 118 -2.78 9.73 5.20
CA VAL A 118 -1.85 10.42 4.28
C VAL A 118 -2.47 11.73 3.77
N THR A 119 -3.75 11.71 3.40
CA THR A 119 -4.46 12.89 2.87
C THR A 119 -4.59 13.99 3.92
N ILE A 120 -4.92 13.65 5.17
CA ILE A 120 -5.03 14.63 6.26
C ILE A 120 -3.68 15.33 6.50
N THR A 121 -2.58 14.58 6.42
CA THR A 121 -1.23 15.15 6.62
C THR A 121 -0.82 16.08 5.47
N SER A 122 -1.28 15.82 4.25
CA SER A 122 -0.98 16.63 3.06
C SER A 122 -1.74 17.96 3.05
N VAL A 123 -3.02 17.96 3.44
CA VAL A 123 -3.87 19.16 3.52
C VAL A 123 -3.38 20.11 4.62
N SER A 124 -2.88 19.59 5.73
CA SER A 124 -2.33 20.38 6.83
C SER A 124 -1.02 21.12 6.44
N ARG A 125 -0.23 20.59 5.52
CA ARG A 125 0.99 21.23 5.00
C ARG A 125 0.74 22.24 3.87
N GLY A 126 -0.39 22.14 3.17
CA GLY A 126 -0.75 23.03 2.05
C GLY A 126 -1.39 24.36 2.47
N ARG A 127 -1.79 24.53 3.71
CA ARG A 127 -2.51 25.72 4.18
C ARG A 127 -1.64 26.93 4.51
N ALA A 128 -0.32 26.87 4.32
CA ALA A 128 0.61 27.97 4.59
C ALA A 128 0.88 28.89 3.39
N ARG A 129 0.23 28.65 2.24
CA ARG A 129 0.29 29.61 1.11
C ARG A 129 -1.12 30.12 0.84
N GLY A 130 -1.46 31.25 1.45
CA GLY A 130 -2.65 32.03 1.10
C GLY A 130 -2.66 32.36 -0.39
N PRO A 131 -3.84 32.66 -0.96
CA PRO A 131 -3.93 33.03 -2.36
C PRO A 131 -3.05 34.26 -2.59
N ARG A 132 -2.07 34.16 -3.50
CA ARG A 132 -1.40 35.30 -4.06
C ARG A 132 -2.42 36.07 -4.89
N THR A 133 -3.05 37.05 -4.32
CA THR A 133 -3.74 38.08 -5.08
C THR A 133 -2.69 38.84 -5.86
N PHE A 134 -2.65 38.63 -7.16
CA PHE A 134 -1.97 39.55 -8.04
C PHE A 134 -2.85 40.80 -8.11
N GLU A 135 -2.47 41.86 -7.42
CA GLU A 135 -2.94 43.21 -7.72
C GLU A 135 -2.39 43.58 -9.10
N GLY A 136 -3.19 43.36 -10.13
CA GLY A 136 -2.94 43.91 -11.44
C GLY A 136 -3.36 45.39 -11.38
N GLU A 137 -2.41 46.31 -11.33
CA GLU A 137 -2.67 47.70 -11.65
C GLU A 137 -3.09 47.76 -13.14
N SER A 138 -4.38 48.00 -13.40
CA SER A 138 -4.85 48.34 -14.74
C SER A 138 -4.59 49.84 -14.94
N TRP A 139 -3.58 50.16 -15.69
CA TRP A 139 -3.41 51.52 -16.22
C TRP A 139 -4.51 51.78 -17.25
N ARG A 140 -5.43 52.68 -16.94
CA ARG A 140 -6.41 53.17 -17.88
C ARG A 140 -5.74 54.29 -18.62
N ASP A 141 -5.39 54.07 -19.89
CA ASP A 141 -4.87 55.10 -20.79
C ASP A 141 -6.07 55.90 -21.31
N ASP A 142 -6.43 56.98 -20.61
CA ASP A 142 -7.53 57.88 -20.95
C ASP A 142 -6.98 59.17 -21.64
N ASP A 143 -5.94 59.08 -22.48
CA ASP A 143 -5.37 60.25 -23.17
C ASP A 143 -5.22 60.01 -24.70
N GLU A 144 -6.34 59.80 -25.41
CA GLU A 144 -6.31 59.96 -26.86
C GLU A 144 -7.65 60.46 -27.42
N ASP A 145 -8.12 61.61 -26.98
CA ASP A 145 -9.25 62.29 -27.73
C ASP A 145 -9.25 63.83 -27.58
N SER A 146 -8.11 64.50 -27.67
CA SER A 146 -8.09 65.98 -27.68
C SER A 146 -7.27 66.61 -28.81
N ARG A 147 -7.04 65.92 -29.94
CA ARG A 147 -6.34 66.57 -31.07
C ARG A 147 -7.08 66.39 -32.41
N LEU A 148 -8.34 66.75 -32.47
CA LEU A 148 -9.02 67.07 -33.73
C LEU A 148 -10.03 68.18 -33.48
N ARG A 149 -9.52 69.44 -33.44
CA ARG A 149 -10.22 70.65 -33.88
C ARG A 149 -9.20 71.69 -34.31
#